data_2adac75949dd7dbd614fbd338c92c093
#
_entry.id   2adac75949dd7dbd614fbd338c92c093
#
_cell.length_a   1.000
_cell.length_b   1.000
_cell.length_c   1.000
_cell.angle_alpha   90.00
_cell.angle_beta   90.00
_cell.angle_gamma   90.00
#
_symmetry.space_group_name_H-M   'P 1'
#
loop_
_entity.id
_entity.type
_entity.pdbx_description
1 polymer ?
#
loop_
_entity_poly.entity_id
_entity_poly.type
_entity_poly.pdbx_seq_one_letter_code
_entity_poly.pdbx_strand_id
1 'polypeptide(L)' 'MTPDQDHEQRLTNLEVKAAFSEDQLDQLDQVIVRQQAQIDALIREVRSLRDRQPEAGQAAMRQPRDDLPPHY' A
#
# COMPACT_ATOMS: atom_id res chain seq x y z
N MET A 1 10.17 -15.01 46.21
CA MET A 1 9.81 -15.45 44.86
C MET A 1 10.73 -16.59 44.42
N THR A 2 10.15 -17.65 43.91
CA THR A 2 10.93 -18.80 43.50
C THR A 2 11.34 -18.64 42.04
N PRO A 3 12.44 -19.28 41.61
CA PRO A 3 12.83 -19.24 40.20
C PRO A 3 11.74 -19.75 39.26
N ASP A 4 10.95 -20.74 39.71
CA ASP A 4 9.87 -21.27 38.89
C ASP A 4 8.79 -20.24 38.66
N GLN A 5 8.43 -19.49 39.69
CA GLN A 5 7.43 -18.43 39.57
C GLN A 5 7.92 -17.33 38.66
N ASP A 6 9.22 -17.01 38.75
CA ASP A 6 9.82 -15.98 37.91
C ASP A 6 9.76 -16.42 36.45
N HIS A 7 10.09 -17.66 36.16
CA HIS A 7 10.02 -18.19 34.80
C HIS A 7 8.61 -18.20 34.27
N GLU A 8 7.67 -18.61 35.09
CA GLU A 8 6.26 -18.63 34.69
C GLU A 8 5.78 -17.23 34.34
N GLN A 9 6.15 -16.26 35.15
CA GLN A 9 5.76 -14.88 34.91
C GLN A 9 6.37 -14.35 33.61
N ARG A 10 7.62 -14.67 33.36
CA ARG A 10 8.27 -14.28 32.11
C ARG A 10 7.61 -14.90 30.90
N LEU A 11 7.26 -16.18 30.99
CA LEU A 11 6.58 -16.87 29.90
C LEU A 11 5.22 -16.25 29.65
N THR A 12 4.49 -15.94 30.71
CA THR A 12 3.20 -15.28 30.56
C THR A 12 3.33 -13.94 29.87
N ASN A 13 4.31 -13.16 30.29
CA ASN A 13 4.56 -11.85 29.67
C ASN A 13 4.92 -11.98 28.20
N LEU A 14 5.74 -12.96 27.87
CA LEU A 14 6.11 -13.20 26.47
C LEU A 14 4.92 -13.66 25.65
N GLU A 15 4.09 -14.49 26.20
CA GLU A 15 2.89 -14.96 25.53
C GLU A 15 1.94 -13.81 25.23
N VAL A 16 1.76 -12.92 26.21
CA VAL A 16 0.92 -11.75 26.02
C VAL A 16 1.47 -10.86 24.91
N LYS A 17 2.78 -10.61 24.94
CA LYS A 17 3.43 -9.78 23.95
C LYS A 17 3.36 -10.41 22.57
N ALA A 18 3.55 -11.73 22.49
CA ALA A 18 3.47 -12.43 21.22
C ALA A 18 2.07 -12.35 20.63
N ALA A 19 1.06 -12.56 21.45
CA ALA A 19 -0.32 -12.48 21.00
C ALA A 19 -0.66 -11.08 20.50
N PHE A 20 -0.19 -10.07 21.22
CA PHE A 20 -0.39 -8.68 20.80
C PHE A 20 0.31 -8.38 19.48
N SER A 21 1.54 -8.87 19.34
CA SER A 21 2.31 -8.68 18.11
C SER A 21 1.67 -9.37 16.92
N GLU A 22 1.17 -10.59 17.13
CA GLU A 22 0.48 -11.32 16.07
C GLU A 22 -0.77 -10.56 15.61
N ASP A 23 -1.49 -10.00 16.56
CA ASP A 23 -2.69 -9.22 16.27
C ASP A 23 -2.33 -8.00 15.43
N GLN A 24 -1.26 -7.31 15.80
CA GLN A 24 -0.79 -6.15 15.05
C GLN A 24 -0.35 -6.53 13.64
N LEU A 25 0.34 -7.65 13.51
CA LEU A 25 0.77 -8.13 12.20
C LEU A 25 -0.42 -8.44 11.31
N ASP A 26 -1.46 -9.05 11.87
CA ASP A 26 -2.67 -9.32 11.11
C ASP A 26 -3.32 -8.03 10.64
N GLN A 27 -3.38 -7.02 11.50
CA GLN A 27 -3.95 -5.73 11.12
C GLN A 27 -3.13 -5.06 10.03
N LEU A 28 -1.81 -5.13 10.14
CA LEU A 28 -0.93 -4.57 9.11
C LEU A 28 -1.10 -5.30 7.78
N ASP A 29 -1.23 -6.61 7.82
CA ASP A 29 -1.47 -7.40 6.62
C ASP A 29 -2.75 -6.95 5.93
N GLN A 30 -3.81 -6.70 6.71
CA GLN A 30 -5.07 -6.22 6.15
C GLN A 30 -4.90 -4.85 5.51
N VAL A 31 -4.12 -3.98 6.12
CA VAL A 31 -3.84 -2.66 5.56
C VAL A 31 -3.10 -2.81 4.22
N ILE A 32 -2.10 -3.68 4.19
CA ILE A 32 -1.32 -3.93 2.98
C ILE A 32 -2.22 -4.42 1.84
N VAL A 33 -3.10 -5.36 2.14
CA VAL A 33 -4.02 -5.91 1.14
C VAL A 33 -4.92 -4.80 0.59
N ARG A 34 -5.46 -3.97 1.47
CA ARG A 34 -6.32 -2.87 1.05
C ARG A 34 -5.56 -1.84 0.22
N GLN A 35 -4.36 -1.52 0.65
CA GLN A 35 -3.54 -0.56 -0.09
C GLN A 35 -3.17 -1.10 -1.46
N GLN A 36 -2.86 -2.38 -1.54
CA GLN A 36 -2.55 -2.99 -2.84
C GLN A 36 -3.75 -2.93 -3.77
N ALA A 37 -4.94 -3.18 -3.24
CA ALA A 37 -6.16 -3.07 -4.03
C ALA A 37 -6.38 -1.64 -4.52
N GLN A 38 -6.11 -0.66 -3.67
CA GLN A 38 -6.21 0.75 -4.04
C GLN A 38 -5.20 1.11 -5.11
N ILE A 39 -3.97 0.64 -4.97
CA ILE A 39 -2.93 0.88 -5.96
C ILE A 39 -3.33 0.28 -7.30
N ASP A 40 -3.83 -0.95 -7.30
CA ASP A 40 -4.27 -1.61 -8.52
C ASP A 40 -5.40 -0.83 -9.19
N ALA A 41 -6.34 -0.33 -8.39
CA ALA A 41 -7.43 0.47 -8.91
C ALA A 41 -6.92 1.76 -9.53
N LEU A 42 -5.97 2.41 -8.87
CA LEU A 42 -5.38 3.64 -9.40
C LEU A 42 -4.62 3.39 -10.70
N ILE A 43 -3.90 2.28 -10.77
CA ILE A 43 -3.17 1.92 -11.97
C ILE A 43 -4.15 1.75 -13.14
N ARG A 44 -5.27 1.05 -12.89
CA ARG A 44 -6.30 0.88 -13.93
C ARG A 44 -6.88 2.22 -14.36
N GLU A 45 -7.11 3.09 -13.40
CA GLU A 45 -7.62 4.42 -13.67
C GLU A 45 -6.65 5.22 -14.54
N VAL A 46 -5.38 5.19 -14.19
CA VAL A 46 -4.34 5.89 -14.95
C VAL A 46 -4.27 5.33 -16.37
N ARG A 47 -4.30 4.02 -16.51
CA ARG A 47 -4.27 3.40 -17.84
C ARG A 47 -5.48 3.79 -18.67
N SER A 48 -6.63 3.83 -18.03
CA SER A 48 -7.86 4.23 -18.70
C SER A 48 -7.76 5.67 -19.18
N LEU A 49 -7.22 6.54 -18.36
CA LEU A 49 -7.02 7.94 -18.74
C LEU A 49 -6.01 8.08 -19.88
N ARG A 50 -4.96 7.29 -19.84
CA ARG A 50 -3.96 7.30 -20.92
C ARG A 50 -4.57 6.84 -22.23
N ASP A 51 -5.40 5.80 -22.17
CA ASP A 51 -6.03 5.28 -23.38
C ASP A 51 -6.98 6.30 -24.01
N ARG A 52 -7.61 7.12 -23.17
CA ARG A 52 -8.47 8.18 -23.67
C ARG A 52 -7.67 9.36 -24.19
N GLN A 53 -6.52 9.61 -23.58
CA GLN A 53 -5.71 10.75 -23.92
C GLN A 53 -5.23 10.80 -25.36
N PRO A 54 -4.85 9.68 -25.99
CA PRO A 54 -4.41 9.77 -27.39
C PRO A 54 -5.44 10.41 -28.29
N GLU A 55 -6.71 10.14 -28.11
CA GLU A 55 -7.76 10.77 -28.89
C GLU A 55 -7.89 12.24 -28.56
N ALA A 56 -7.96 12.56 -27.30
CA ALA A 56 -8.03 13.95 -26.84
C ALA A 56 -6.73 14.68 -27.14
N GLY A 57 -5.61 13.97 -26.95
CA GLY A 57 -4.30 14.56 -27.21
C GLY A 57 -4.08 14.89 -28.66
N GLN A 58 -4.53 14.03 -29.55
CA GLN A 58 -4.42 14.30 -30.97
C GLN A 58 -5.28 15.49 -31.38
N ALA A 59 -6.37 15.66 -30.69
CA ALA A 59 -7.25 16.78 -30.97
C ALA A 59 -6.76 18.07 -30.32
N ALA A 60 -6.14 17.95 -29.16
CA ALA A 60 -5.82 19.11 -28.34
C ALA A 60 -4.34 19.50 -28.37
N MET A 61 -3.49 18.50 -28.61
CA MET A 61 -2.10 18.74 -28.39
C MET A 61 -1.26 18.53 -29.57
N ARG A 62 -0.77 18.27 -29.56
CA ARG A 62 0.15 17.83 -29.88
C ARG A 62 1.26 18.13 -29.62
N GLN A 63 0.81 18.50 -29.34
CA GLN A 63 1.59 18.76 -28.72
C GLN A 63 2.29 18.73 -28.22
N PRO A 64 2.26 18.76 -28.38
CA PRO A 64 3.01 18.78 -27.55
C PRO A 64 3.61 18.81 -27.23
N ARG A 65 3.62 18.77 -27.34
CA ARG A 65 4.16 18.87 -26.80
C ARG A 65 4.56 18.79 -26.39
N ASP A 66 4.30 18.81 -27.11
CA ASP A 66 4.56 18.93 -26.66
C ASP A 66 4.82 19.07 -26.27
N ASP A 67 4.66 19.35 -26.71
CA ASP A 67 4.88 19.63 -26.23
C ASP A 67 5.32 19.76 -25.93
N LEU A 68 5.34 20.20 -26.43
CA LEU A 68 5.71 20.51 -26.14
C LEU A 68 6.36 20.60 -26.00
N PRO A 69 6.58 20.32 -26.30
CA PRO A 69 7.07 20.43 -25.98
C PRO A 69 7.51 20.67 -25.84
N PRO A 70 7.55 20.63 -26.35
CA PRO A 70 7.85 20.78 -25.95
C PRO A 70 8.06 21.14 -25.58
N HIS A 71 8.00 21.63 -25.90
CA HIS A 71 8.01 21.99 -25.61
C HIS A 71 8.14 22.07 -25.12
N TYR A 72 8.26 22.11 -25.44
CA TYR A 72 8.34 22.31 -25.09
C TYR A 72 8.40 22.50 -24.84
#